data_4c6e7514417ccaa1446a6b4427bc0f82
#
_entry.id   4c6e7514417ccaa1446a6b4427bc0f82
#
_cell.length_a   1.000
_cell.length_b   1.000
_cell.length_c   1.000
_cell.angle_alpha   90.00
_cell.angle_beta   90.00
_cell.angle_gamma   90.00
#
_symmetry.space_group_name_H-M   'P 1'
#
loop_
_entity.id
_entity.type
_entity.pdbx_description
1 polymer ?
#
loop_
_entity_poly.entity_id
_entity_poly.type
_entity_poly.pdbx_seq_one_letter_code
_entity_poly.pdbx_strand_id
1 'polypeptide(L)'
;TAFLDYQKLARTPDASKTEVDSLVGVLNQLTRQMQELQRQYIAARPQSIYSAALLSGMLREDPSVTVPLFEAFAPAVKESRYGKAIADRLAVIQAIQPGRPAPDFTLTDIDGKTLRLSDFRGKWVLLDFWGSWCIWCRKGNPALVELYQKYGGKDFEIIGLAARDREEN
;
A
#
# COMPACT_ATOMS: atom_id res chain seq x y z
N THR A 1 18.31 16.63 -10.10
CA THR A 1 17.95 17.37 -11.30
C THR A 1 16.59 16.98 -11.81
N ALA A 2 16.35 15.81 -12.44
CA ALA A 2 15.03 15.44 -13.00
C ALA A 2 13.87 15.57 -12.00
N PHE A 3 14.05 15.22 -10.74
CA PHE A 3 13.04 15.38 -9.68
C PHE A 3 12.76 16.86 -9.36
N LEU A 4 13.80 17.69 -9.28
CA LEU A 4 13.65 19.13 -9.05
C LEU A 4 12.99 19.81 -10.26
N ASP A 5 13.33 19.37 -11.46
CA ASP A 5 12.75 19.89 -12.71
C ASP A 5 11.26 19.53 -12.79
N TYR A 6 10.89 18.27 -12.41
CA TYR A 6 9.49 17.86 -12.26
C TYR A 6 8.75 18.71 -11.22
N GLN A 7 9.34 18.94 -10.03
CA GLN A 7 8.69 19.75 -9.00
C GLN A 7 8.46 21.19 -9.43
N LYS A 8 9.40 21.80 -10.17
CA LYS A 8 9.22 23.13 -10.73
C LYS A 8 8.12 23.16 -11.77
N LEU A 9 8.17 22.23 -12.73
CA LEU A 9 7.20 22.16 -13.82
C LEU A 9 5.78 21.86 -13.32
N ALA A 10 5.63 20.95 -12.38
CA ALA A 10 4.33 20.60 -11.79
C ALA A 10 3.67 21.75 -11.00
N ARG A 11 4.44 22.79 -10.62
CA ARG A 11 3.95 24.01 -9.96
C ARG A 11 3.71 25.16 -10.91
N THR A 12 4.04 25.00 -12.20
CA THR A 12 3.84 26.04 -13.23
C THR A 12 2.44 25.94 -13.78
N PRO A 13 1.59 26.98 -13.67
CA PRO A 13 0.18 26.93 -14.06
C PRO A 13 -0.07 26.51 -15.51
N ASP A 14 0.82 26.89 -16.41
CA ASP A 14 0.72 26.63 -17.86
C ASP A 14 1.70 25.54 -18.34
N ALA A 15 2.14 24.65 -17.45
CA ALA A 15 3.05 23.58 -17.83
C ALA A 15 2.40 22.67 -18.89
N SER A 16 3.13 22.43 -19.97
CA SER A 16 2.71 21.51 -21.02
C SER A 16 2.57 20.10 -20.46
N LYS A 17 1.40 19.48 -20.65
CA LYS A 17 1.16 18.07 -20.25
C LYS A 17 2.25 17.15 -20.82
N THR A 18 2.68 17.38 -22.06
CA THR A 18 3.72 16.59 -22.72
C THR A 18 5.06 16.66 -21.99
N GLU A 19 5.46 17.84 -21.50
CA GLU A 19 6.70 18.01 -20.75
C GLU A 19 6.61 17.31 -19.37
N VAL A 20 5.49 17.45 -18.69
CA VAL A 20 5.25 16.74 -17.42
C VAL A 20 5.30 15.23 -17.62
N ASP A 21 4.59 14.70 -18.62
CA ASP A 21 4.55 13.26 -18.93
C ASP A 21 5.95 12.73 -19.31
N SER A 22 6.74 13.52 -20.04
CA SER A 22 8.14 13.17 -20.38
C SER A 22 9.02 13.06 -19.13
N LEU A 23 8.95 14.03 -18.22
CA LEU A 23 9.73 13.98 -16.97
C LEU A 23 9.27 12.86 -16.04
N VAL A 24 7.96 12.59 -15.97
CA VAL A 24 7.42 11.42 -15.26
C VAL A 24 7.97 10.12 -15.86
N GLY A 25 8.07 10.02 -17.19
CA GLY A 25 8.69 8.90 -17.89
C GLY A 25 10.14 8.67 -17.45
N VAL A 26 10.94 9.73 -17.44
CA VAL A 26 12.34 9.69 -16.99
C VAL A 26 12.43 9.27 -15.51
N LEU A 27 11.63 9.86 -14.64
CA LEU A 27 11.63 9.51 -13.21
C LEU A 27 11.25 8.04 -12.97
N ASN A 28 10.25 7.54 -13.68
CA ASN A 28 9.85 6.14 -13.61
C ASN A 28 10.96 5.20 -14.11
N GLN A 29 11.69 5.58 -15.15
CA GLN A 29 12.83 4.81 -15.64
C GLN A 29 13.97 4.76 -14.62
N LEU A 30 14.34 5.91 -14.03
CA LEU A 30 15.37 5.99 -13.00
C LEU A 30 14.97 5.19 -11.75
N THR A 31 13.71 5.25 -11.35
CA THR A 31 13.18 4.46 -10.23
C THR A 31 13.33 2.97 -10.49
N ARG A 32 12.94 2.49 -11.67
CA ARG A 32 13.12 1.07 -12.06
C ARG A 32 14.59 0.65 -12.05
N GLN A 33 15.49 1.48 -12.59
CA GLN A 33 16.92 1.19 -12.57
C GLN A 33 17.46 1.11 -11.15
N MET A 34 17.07 2.03 -10.29
CA MET A 34 17.49 2.03 -8.88
C MET A 34 16.98 0.78 -8.14
N GLN A 35 15.73 0.40 -8.34
CA GLN A 35 15.15 -0.82 -7.76
C GLN A 35 15.90 -2.07 -8.22
N GLU A 36 16.27 -2.14 -9.51
CA GLU A 36 17.03 -3.27 -10.03
C GLU A 36 18.43 -3.35 -9.41
N LEU A 37 19.14 -2.22 -9.30
CA LEU A 37 20.44 -2.16 -8.62
C LEU A 37 20.32 -2.57 -7.14
N GLN A 38 19.25 -2.16 -6.45
CA GLN A 38 18.99 -2.56 -5.07
C GLN A 38 18.77 -4.07 -4.96
N ARG A 39 17.97 -4.67 -5.85
CA ARG A 39 17.76 -6.13 -5.88
C ARG A 39 19.05 -6.89 -6.08
N GLN A 40 19.88 -6.46 -7.06
CA GLN A 40 21.19 -7.06 -7.33
C GLN A 40 22.12 -6.95 -6.13
N TYR A 41 22.16 -5.79 -5.48
CA TYR A 41 22.96 -5.58 -4.27
C TYR A 41 22.52 -6.51 -3.13
N ILE A 42 21.22 -6.62 -2.87
CA ILE A 42 20.63 -7.46 -1.84
C ILE A 42 20.96 -8.93 -2.11
N ALA A 43 20.72 -9.39 -3.32
CA ALA A 43 21.00 -10.77 -3.73
C ALA A 43 22.48 -11.15 -3.59
N ALA A 44 23.39 -10.22 -3.92
CA ALA A 44 24.83 -10.45 -3.82
C ALA A 44 25.36 -10.41 -2.37
N ARG A 45 24.61 -9.88 -1.40
CA ARG A 45 25.07 -9.65 -0.02
C ARG A 45 24.03 -10.08 1.04
N PRO A 46 23.64 -11.37 1.06
CA PRO A 46 22.60 -11.85 1.98
C PRO A 46 23.05 -11.87 3.47
N GLN A 47 24.34 -11.67 3.76
CA GLN A 47 24.87 -11.55 5.12
C GLN A 47 24.89 -10.12 5.65
N SER A 48 24.52 -9.13 4.82
CA SER A 48 24.59 -7.71 5.18
C SER A 48 23.30 -7.25 5.83
N ILE A 49 23.39 -6.64 7.02
CA ILE A 49 22.26 -5.94 7.66
C ILE A 49 21.77 -4.78 6.79
N TYR A 50 22.65 -4.15 6.00
CA TYR A 50 22.28 -3.10 5.08
C TYR A 50 21.37 -3.63 3.95
N SER A 51 21.57 -4.87 3.50
CA SER A 51 20.65 -5.54 2.55
C SER A 51 19.24 -5.67 3.13
N ALA A 52 19.12 -6.02 4.43
CA ALA A 52 17.81 -6.05 5.09
C ALA A 52 17.20 -4.64 5.23
N ALA A 53 18.00 -3.62 5.54
CA ALA A 53 17.52 -2.24 5.57
C ALA A 53 16.99 -1.79 4.20
N LEU A 54 17.68 -2.10 3.10
CA LEU A 54 17.20 -1.82 1.74
C LEU A 54 15.90 -2.57 1.44
N LEU A 55 15.84 -3.88 1.71
CA LEU A 55 14.66 -4.69 1.46
C LEU A 55 13.44 -4.19 2.24
N SER A 56 13.62 -3.66 3.45
CA SER A 56 12.52 -3.10 4.25
C SER A 56 11.81 -1.93 3.54
N GLY A 57 12.54 -1.16 2.72
CA GLY A 57 11.99 -0.09 1.89
C GLY A 57 11.26 -0.58 0.63
N MET A 58 11.49 -1.83 0.23
CA MET A 58 10.98 -2.43 -1.01
C MET A 58 9.73 -3.30 -0.79
N LEU A 59 9.20 -3.41 0.42
CA LEU A 59 8.06 -4.30 0.75
C LEU A 59 6.72 -3.90 0.14
N ARG A 60 6.68 -2.84 -0.65
CA ARG A 60 5.55 -2.47 -1.51
C ARG A 60 5.63 -3.10 -2.90
N GLU A 61 6.76 -3.69 -3.26
CA GLU A 61 6.92 -4.44 -4.50
C GLU A 61 6.20 -5.80 -4.40
N ASP A 62 6.09 -6.46 -5.55
CA ASP A 62 5.46 -7.78 -5.62
C ASP A 62 6.14 -8.76 -4.64
N PRO A 63 5.37 -9.48 -3.82
CA PRO A 63 5.89 -10.50 -2.91
C PRO A 63 6.72 -11.58 -3.61
N SER A 64 6.44 -11.88 -4.89
CA SER A 64 7.26 -12.82 -5.69
C SER A 64 8.72 -12.38 -5.86
N VAL A 65 8.99 -11.07 -5.71
CA VAL A 65 10.33 -10.49 -5.75
C VAL A 65 10.94 -10.39 -4.35
N THR A 66 10.16 -9.91 -3.37
CA THR A 66 10.69 -9.60 -2.04
C THR A 66 10.87 -10.82 -1.14
N VAL A 67 9.99 -11.82 -1.26
CA VAL A 67 10.08 -13.05 -0.45
C VAL A 67 11.36 -13.85 -0.72
N PRO A 68 11.75 -14.15 -1.96
CA PRO A 68 12.99 -14.88 -2.21
C PRO A 68 14.25 -14.15 -1.72
N LEU A 69 14.27 -12.81 -1.83
CA LEU A 69 15.38 -12.00 -1.30
C LEU A 69 15.48 -12.10 0.23
N PHE A 70 14.35 -12.07 0.93
CA PHE A 70 14.33 -12.27 2.37
C PHE A 70 14.73 -13.69 2.79
N GLU A 71 14.24 -14.69 2.08
CA GLU A 71 14.55 -16.09 2.36
C GLU A 71 16.04 -16.41 2.22
N ALA A 72 16.73 -15.75 1.31
CA ALA A 72 18.16 -15.88 1.10
C ALA A 72 19.02 -15.27 2.23
N PHE A 73 18.47 -14.46 3.12
CA PHE A 73 19.24 -13.83 4.19
C PHE A 73 19.82 -14.85 5.18
N ALA A 74 21.05 -14.58 5.60
CA ALA A 74 21.69 -15.33 6.68
C ALA A 74 20.89 -15.25 7.99
N PRO A 75 20.93 -16.29 8.85
CA PRO A 75 20.16 -16.31 10.12
C PRO A 75 20.38 -15.07 10.97
N ALA A 76 21.61 -14.61 11.13
CA ALA A 76 21.91 -13.39 11.91
C ALA A 76 21.26 -12.13 11.34
N VAL A 77 21.06 -12.03 10.02
CA VAL A 77 20.38 -10.92 9.37
C VAL A 77 18.87 -11.02 9.59
N LYS A 78 18.28 -12.21 9.50
CA LYS A 78 16.87 -12.46 9.81
C LYS A 78 16.51 -12.11 11.25
N GLU A 79 17.41 -12.42 12.20
CA GLU A 79 17.25 -12.09 13.62
C GLU A 79 17.48 -10.60 13.95
N SER A 80 18.03 -9.83 13.04
CA SER A 80 18.20 -8.39 13.23
C SER A 80 16.84 -7.68 13.31
N ARG A 81 16.83 -6.44 13.83
CA ARG A 81 15.60 -5.62 13.87
C ARG A 81 14.94 -5.45 12.50
N TYR A 82 15.74 -5.31 11.44
CA TYR A 82 15.21 -5.20 10.07
C TYR A 82 14.65 -6.53 9.57
N GLY A 83 15.35 -7.65 9.85
CA GLY A 83 14.88 -8.98 9.48
C GLY A 83 13.55 -9.33 10.12
N LYS A 84 13.39 -9.08 11.41
CA LYS A 84 12.12 -9.30 12.14
C LYS A 84 11.00 -8.42 11.60
N ALA A 85 11.25 -7.12 11.39
CA ALA A 85 10.25 -6.22 10.81
C ALA A 85 9.81 -6.61 9.39
N ILE A 86 10.74 -7.14 8.57
CA ILE A 86 10.43 -7.68 7.25
C ILE A 86 9.57 -8.94 7.38
N ALA A 87 9.94 -9.89 8.24
CA ALA A 87 9.19 -11.12 8.46
C ALA A 87 7.74 -10.84 8.88
N ASP A 88 7.54 -9.95 9.86
CA ASP A 88 6.23 -9.53 10.32
C ASP A 88 5.40 -8.92 9.17
N ARG A 89 6.02 -8.06 8.38
CA ARG A 89 5.34 -7.42 7.24
C ARG A 89 4.99 -8.41 6.13
N LEU A 90 5.89 -9.32 5.80
CA LEU A 90 5.64 -10.37 4.81
C LEU A 90 4.54 -11.32 5.26
N ALA A 91 4.47 -11.67 6.56
CA ALA A 91 3.38 -12.47 7.11
C ALA A 91 2.02 -11.79 6.91
N VAL A 92 1.92 -10.47 7.17
CA VAL A 92 0.69 -9.70 6.91
C VAL A 92 0.34 -9.70 5.41
N ILE A 93 1.33 -9.44 4.54
CA ILE A 93 1.12 -9.43 3.08
C ILE A 93 0.62 -10.81 2.60
N GLN A 94 1.20 -11.89 3.11
CA GLN A 94 0.77 -13.26 2.76
C GLN A 94 -0.65 -13.57 3.27
N ALA A 95 -1.02 -13.06 4.44
CA ALA A 95 -2.36 -13.29 5.02
C ALA A 95 -3.48 -12.65 4.20
N ILE A 96 -3.20 -11.56 3.46
CA ILE A 96 -4.19 -10.81 2.67
C ILE A 96 -4.10 -11.07 1.16
N GLN A 97 -3.39 -12.13 0.73
CA GLN A 97 -3.31 -12.46 -0.70
C GLN A 97 -4.68 -12.90 -1.24
N PRO A 98 -4.98 -12.61 -2.53
CA PRO A 98 -6.19 -13.08 -3.18
C PRO A 98 -6.39 -14.59 -2.98
N GLY A 99 -7.63 -14.99 -2.71
CA GLY A 99 -8.01 -16.38 -2.44
C GLY A 99 -7.82 -16.83 -0.99
N ARG A 100 -7.25 -15.98 -0.12
CA ARG A 100 -7.20 -16.26 1.32
C ARG A 100 -8.38 -15.61 2.06
N PRO A 101 -8.87 -16.24 3.15
CA PRO A 101 -9.83 -15.59 4.03
C PRO A 101 -9.26 -14.26 4.54
N ALA A 102 -10.03 -13.19 4.42
CA ALA A 102 -9.65 -11.90 4.98
C ALA A 102 -9.52 -12.02 6.52
N PRO A 103 -8.45 -11.45 7.12
CA PRO A 103 -8.35 -11.37 8.58
C PRO A 103 -9.56 -10.65 9.17
N ASP A 104 -10.17 -11.24 10.20
CA ASP A 104 -11.27 -10.58 10.91
C ASP A 104 -10.77 -9.39 11.72
N PHE A 105 -11.59 -8.37 11.84
CA PHE A 105 -11.31 -7.21 12.68
C PHE A 105 -12.59 -6.76 13.38
N THR A 106 -12.41 -6.04 14.48
CA THR A 106 -13.50 -5.42 15.24
C THR A 106 -13.22 -3.94 15.39
N LEU A 107 -14.16 -3.09 15.00
CA LEU A 107 -14.07 -1.64 15.10
C LEU A 107 -15.38 -1.08 15.66
N THR A 108 -15.32 0.15 16.13
CA THR A 108 -16.51 0.92 16.54
C THR A 108 -16.87 1.89 15.42
N ASP A 109 -18.15 1.93 15.03
CA ASP A 109 -18.65 2.88 14.06
C ASP A 109 -18.91 4.27 14.69
N ILE A 110 -19.34 5.23 13.86
CA ILE A 110 -19.61 6.62 14.30
C ILE A 110 -20.76 6.73 15.30
N ASP A 111 -21.62 5.72 15.40
CA ASP A 111 -22.73 5.66 16.33
C ASP A 111 -22.34 4.92 17.64
N GLY A 112 -21.09 4.54 17.80
CA GLY A 112 -20.58 3.81 18.97
C GLY A 112 -20.89 2.30 18.95
N LYS A 113 -21.39 1.75 17.84
CA LYS A 113 -21.73 0.35 17.71
C LYS A 113 -20.50 -0.46 17.27
N THR A 114 -20.29 -1.60 17.93
CA THR A 114 -19.24 -2.54 17.53
C THR A 114 -19.63 -3.27 16.25
N LEU A 115 -18.70 -3.31 15.30
CA LEU A 115 -18.85 -3.92 13.99
C LEU A 115 -17.66 -4.85 13.74
N ARG A 116 -17.92 -6.06 13.27
CA ARG A 116 -16.94 -7.07 12.88
C ARG A 116 -17.03 -7.34 11.39
N LEU A 117 -15.91 -7.59 10.72
CA LEU A 117 -15.94 -8.03 9.34
C LEU A 117 -16.73 -9.35 9.18
N SER A 118 -16.60 -10.24 10.16
CA SER A 118 -17.34 -11.52 10.18
C SER A 118 -18.87 -11.38 10.25
N ASP A 119 -19.41 -10.25 10.67
CA ASP A 119 -20.86 -9.99 10.69
C ASP A 119 -21.47 -9.90 9.28
N PHE A 120 -20.62 -9.69 8.27
CA PHE A 120 -20.99 -9.58 6.85
C PHE A 120 -20.78 -10.88 6.06
N ARG A 121 -20.61 -12.02 6.73
CA ARG A 121 -20.48 -13.30 6.05
C ARG A 121 -21.69 -13.59 5.17
N GLY A 122 -21.42 -14.10 3.95
CA GLY A 122 -22.45 -14.34 2.94
C GLY A 122 -22.73 -13.15 2.03
N LYS A 123 -22.08 -11.99 2.26
CA LYS A 123 -22.17 -10.84 1.38
C LYS A 123 -20.84 -10.60 0.66
N TRP A 124 -20.91 -9.94 -0.47
CA TRP A 124 -19.76 -9.26 -1.05
C TRP A 124 -19.48 -7.98 -0.27
N VAL A 125 -18.26 -7.80 0.20
CA VAL A 125 -17.88 -6.63 1.01
C VAL A 125 -16.77 -5.86 0.30
N LEU A 126 -17.01 -4.58 0.04
CA LEU A 126 -16.00 -3.62 -0.38
C LEU A 126 -15.46 -2.90 0.86
N LEU A 127 -14.18 -3.09 1.16
CA LEU A 127 -13.48 -2.33 2.20
C LEU A 127 -12.86 -1.08 1.56
N ASP A 128 -13.36 0.09 1.92
CA ASP A 128 -12.81 1.37 1.48
C ASP A 128 -11.97 1.99 2.60
N PHE A 129 -10.66 2.06 2.40
CA PHE A 129 -9.72 2.71 3.32
C PHE A 129 -9.56 4.18 2.92
N TRP A 130 -10.16 5.07 3.69
CA TRP A 130 -10.20 6.49 3.39
C TRP A 130 -9.76 7.36 4.59
N GLY A 131 -9.80 8.68 4.44
CA GLY A 131 -9.59 9.63 5.52
C GLY A 131 -10.11 11.00 5.13
N SER A 132 -10.51 11.84 6.09
CA SER A 132 -11.00 13.21 5.87
C SER A 132 -9.95 14.07 5.17
N TRP A 133 -8.68 13.84 5.45
CA TRP A 133 -7.51 14.48 4.85
C TRP A 133 -7.22 14.04 3.40
N CYS A 134 -7.82 12.95 2.94
CA CYS A 134 -7.56 12.37 1.61
C CYS A 134 -8.50 13.01 0.58
N ILE A 135 -8.03 14.04 -0.12
CA ILE A 135 -8.83 14.75 -1.13
C ILE A 135 -9.31 13.85 -2.28
N TRP A 136 -8.50 12.86 -2.66
CA TRP A 136 -8.86 11.93 -3.72
C TRP A 136 -9.91 10.92 -3.27
N CYS A 137 -9.85 10.46 -2.01
CA CYS A 137 -10.87 9.61 -1.43
C CYS A 137 -12.22 10.36 -1.42
N ARG A 138 -12.23 11.59 -0.92
CA ARG A 138 -13.43 12.45 -0.88
C ARG A 138 -14.03 12.69 -2.28
N LYS A 139 -13.19 12.85 -3.31
CA LYS A 139 -13.66 12.96 -4.70
C LYS A 139 -14.27 11.65 -5.23
N GLY A 140 -13.83 10.51 -4.73
CA GLY A 140 -14.36 9.19 -5.07
C GLY A 140 -15.66 8.82 -4.35
N ASN A 141 -15.92 9.39 -3.17
CA ASN A 141 -17.08 9.04 -2.34
C ASN A 141 -18.43 9.10 -3.07
N PRO A 142 -18.74 10.10 -3.92
CA PRO A 142 -20.01 10.13 -4.65
C PRO A 142 -20.24 8.87 -5.48
N ALA A 143 -19.19 8.34 -6.14
CA ALA A 143 -19.30 7.11 -6.92
C ALA A 143 -19.55 5.88 -6.02
N LEU A 144 -18.97 5.83 -4.82
CA LEU A 144 -19.27 4.77 -3.84
C LEU A 144 -20.71 4.84 -3.34
N VAL A 145 -21.24 6.05 -3.12
CA VAL A 145 -22.64 6.25 -2.75
C VAL A 145 -23.58 5.76 -3.86
N GLU A 146 -23.32 6.11 -5.12
CA GLU A 146 -24.11 5.62 -6.26
C GLU A 146 -24.03 4.08 -6.37
N LEU A 147 -22.83 3.51 -6.18
CA LEU A 147 -22.64 2.07 -6.19
C LEU A 147 -23.46 1.40 -5.09
N TYR A 148 -23.45 1.95 -3.88
CA TYR A 148 -24.22 1.43 -2.75
C TYR A 148 -25.72 1.57 -2.97
N GLN A 149 -26.19 2.68 -3.50
CA GLN A 149 -27.60 2.86 -3.83
C GLN A 149 -28.09 1.83 -4.86
N LYS A 150 -27.22 1.43 -5.79
CA LYS A 150 -27.55 0.48 -6.86
C LYS A 150 -27.48 -0.98 -6.41
N TYR A 151 -26.52 -1.34 -5.57
CA TYR A 151 -26.19 -2.73 -5.26
C TYR A 151 -26.21 -3.05 -3.76
N GLY A 152 -26.26 -2.06 -2.87
CA GLY A 152 -26.26 -2.24 -1.42
C GLY A 152 -27.47 -3.00 -0.91
N GLY A 153 -27.31 -3.70 0.19
CA GLY A 153 -28.39 -4.42 0.87
C GLY A 153 -28.10 -5.88 1.17
N LYS A 154 -28.91 -6.82 0.62
CA LYS A 154 -28.85 -8.22 1.04
C LYS A 154 -27.50 -8.89 0.72
N ASP A 155 -26.97 -8.67 -0.49
CA ASP A 155 -25.84 -9.44 -1.02
C ASP A 155 -24.55 -8.64 -1.15
N PHE A 156 -24.58 -7.32 -0.94
CA PHE A 156 -23.42 -6.41 -1.07
C PHE A 156 -23.40 -5.35 0.01
N GLU A 157 -22.20 -5.04 0.52
CA GLU A 157 -21.98 -4.05 1.55
C GLU A 157 -20.70 -3.24 1.26
N ILE A 158 -20.67 -1.96 1.66
CA ILE A 158 -19.48 -1.11 1.66
C ILE A 158 -19.16 -0.73 3.10
N ILE A 159 -17.94 -1.00 3.55
CA ILE A 159 -17.45 -0.61 4.86
C ILE A 159 -16.34 0.42 4.66
N GLY A 160 -16.63 1.68 5.01
CA GLY A 160 -15.64 2.75 5.03
C GLY A 160 -14.78 2.67 6.31
N LEU A 161 -13.49 2.53 6.16
CA LEU A 161 -12.52 2.45 7.24
C LEU A 161 -11.70 3.74 7.29
N ALA A 162 -12.01 4.64 8.22
CA ALA A 162 -11.25 5.88 8.42
C ALA A 162 -9.84 5.57 8.96
N ALA A 163 -8.81 5.86 8.15
CA ALA A 163 -7.43 5.58 8.50
C ALA A 163 -6.70 6.87 8.91
N ARG A 164 -6.07 6.88 10.09
CA ARG A 164 -5.34 8.03 10.64
C ARG A 164 -6.19 9.30 10.70
N ASP A 165 -7.47 9.13 10.94
CA ASP A 165 -8.41 10.21 11.15
C ASP A 165 -8.58 10.50 12.65
N ARG A 166 -9.06 11.70 12.99
CA ARG A 166 -9.41 12.08 14.35
C ARG A 166 -10.94 12.10 14.45
N GLU A 167 -11.47 11.80 15.62
CA GLU A 167 -12.92 11.85 15.87
C GLU A 167 -13.53 13.25 15.65
N GLU A 168 -12.68 14.30 15.63
CA GLU A 168 -13.08 15.70 15.51
C GLU A 168 -13.20 16.18 14.04
N ASN A 169 -12.95 15.32 13.06
CA ASN A 169 -12.93 15.71 11.63
C ASN A 169 -14.27 15.29 10.94
#